data_98f9ba449c830400b8905a303ab3bdf6
#
_entry.id   98f9ba449c830400b8905a303ab3bdf6
#
_cell.length_a   1.000
_cell.length_b   1.000
_cell.length_c   1.000
_cell.angle_alpha   90.00
_cell.angle_beta   90.00
_cell.angle_gamma   90.00
#
_symmetry.space_group_name_H-M   'P 1'
#
loop_
_entity.id
_entity.type
_entity.pdbx_description
1 polymer ?
#
loop_
_entity_poly.entity_id
_entity_poly.type
_entity_poly.pdbx_seq_one_letter_code
_entity_poly.pdbx_strand_id
1 'polypeptide(L)'
;MALNKNFIYKELNNEYMLIPVEGDSVSLTKVFNLNEVGSFIYKSLKEKDDIEYVVNKLTKEYQVSYDVAKKDVIDFINELKKRGIYE
;
A
#
# COMPACT_ATOMS: atom_id res chain seq x y z
N MET A 1 -5.78 11.98 -6.51
CA MET A 1 -5.88 10.54 -6.29
C MET A 1 -5.52 10.24 -4.86
N ALA A 2 -6.20 9.31 -4.24
CA ALA A 2 -6.01 9.05 -2.82
C ALA A 2 -6.38 7.62 -2.49
N LEU A 3 -5.91 7.16 -1.33
CA LEU A 3 -6.27 5.84 -0.81
C LEU A 3 -7.74 5.81 -0.43
N ASN A 4 -8.42 4.73 -0.83
CA ASN A 4 -9.82 4.52 -0.49
C ASN A 4 -9.93 4.19 0.99
N LYS A 5 -10.79 4.93 1.70
CA LYS A 5 -10.95 4.78 3.14
C LYS A 5 -11.75 3.54 3.53
N ASN A 6 -12.33 2.85 2.56
CA ASN A 6 -13.15 1.65 2.82
C ASN A 6 -12.31 0.37 2.87
N PHE A 7 -11.02 0.52 3.18
CA PHE A 7 -10.14 -0.62 3.40
C PHE A 7 -9.48 -0.46 4.76
N ILE A 8 -9.41 -1.56 5.51
CA ILE A 8 -8.71 -1.60 6.80
C ILE A 8 -7.35 -2.26 6.60
N TYR A 9 -6.29 -1.58 7.02
CA TYR A 9 -4.96 -2.17 7.06
C TYR A 9 -4.82 -2.99 8.34
N LYS A 10 -4.37 -4.24 8.21
CA LYS A 10 -4.18 -5.12 9.34
C LYS A 10 -2.81 -5.79 9.24
N GLU A 11 -2.15 -5.87 10.37
CA GLU A 11 -0.86 -6.54 10.48
C GLU A 11 -0.95 -7.55 11.63
N LEU A 12 -0.72 -8.82 11.32
CA LEU A 12 -0.86 -9.89 12.29
C LEU A 12 0.12 -11.01 11.97
N ASN A 13 0.96 -11.39 12.94
CA ASN A 13 1.91 -12.50 12.79
C ASN A 13 2.82 -12.34 11.54
N ASN A 14 3.29 -11.12 11.30
CA ASN A 14 4.12 -10.79 10.14
C ASN A 14 3.40 -10.92 8.80
N GLU A 15 2.08 -10.97 8.84
CA GLU A 15 1.26 -10.89 7.63
C GLU A 15 0.63 -9.50 7.56
N TYR A 16 0.56 -8.95 6.34
CA TYR A 16 0.03 -7.62 6.11
C TYR A 16 -1.13 -7.72 5.13
N MET A 17 -2.24 -7.07 5.44
CA MET A 17 -3.41 -7.20 4.59
C MET A 17 -4.26 -5.95 4.57
N LEU A 18 -4.96 -5.75 3.45
CA LEU A 18 -5.98 -4.73 3.30
C LEU A 18 -7.32 -5.45 3.17
N ILE A 19 -8.25 -5.09 4.05
CA ILE A 19 -9.54 -5.76 4.15
C ILE A 19 -10.63 -4.79 3.74
N PRO A 20 -11.41 -5.09 2.68
CA PRO A 20 -12.51 -4.20 2.27
C PRO A 20 -13.61 -4.15 3.33
N VAL A 21 -14.13 -2.95 3.54
CA VAL A 21 -15.30 -2.75 4.41
C VAL A 21 -16.52 -2.55 3.51
N GLU A 22 -17.55 -3.35 3.73
CA GLU A 22 -18.80 -3.27 2.98
C GLU A 22 -19.96 -3.07 3.96
N GLY A 23 -20.48 -1.82 4.04
CA GLY A 23 -21.52 -1.49 5.00
C GLY A 23 -20.99 -1.62 6.42
N ASP A 24 -21.65 -2.45 7.23
CA ASP A 24 -21.29 -2.67 8.63
C ASP A 24 -20.40 -3.90 8.81
N SER A 25 -19.95 -4.50 7.73
CA SER A 25 -19.15 -5.73 7.80
C SER A 25 -17.89 -5.62 6.95
N VAL A 26 -16.99 -6.59 7.12
CA VAL A 26 -15.77 -6.68 6.32
C VAL A 26 -15.88 -7.88 5.39
N SER A 27 -15.21 -7.79 4.23
CA SER A 27 -15.20 -8.88 3.28
C SER A 27 -13.90 -9.66 3.41
N LEU A 28 -13.95 -10.82 4.06
CA LEU A 28 -12.75 -11.65 4.26
C LEU A 28 -12.39 -12.43 2.99
N THR A 29 -13.28 -12.50 2.00
CA THR A 29 -13.00 -13.19 0.75
C THR A 29 -12.27 -12.32 -0.27
N LYS A 30 -12.22 -11.00 -0.04
CA LYS A 30 -11.58 -10.04 -0.95
C LYS A 30 -10.37 -9.38 -0.32
N VAL A 31 -9.74 -10.04 0.62
CA VAL A 31 -8.56 -9.51 1.30
C VAL A 31 -7.40 -9.42 0.30
N PHE A 32 -6.70 -8.29 0.31
CA PHE A 32 -5.49 -8.13 -0.48
C PHE A 32 -4.29 -8.29 0.45
N ASN A 33 -3.53 -9.35 0.25
CA ASN A 33 -2.33 -9.61 1.05
C ASN A 33 -1.15 -8.83 0.49
N LEU A 34 -0.40 -8.18 1.39
CA LEU A 34 0.75 -7.37 1.03
C LEU A 34 2.03 -8.07 1.50
N ASN A 35 3.12 -7.86 0.76
CA ASN A 35 4.42 -8.22 1.31
C ASN A 35 4.95 -7.05 2.15
N GLU A 36 6.14 -7.23 2.74
CA GLU A 36 6.70 -6.20 3.61
C GLU A 36 6.88 -4.86 2.88
N VAL A 37 7.42 -4.90 1.67
CA VAL A 37 7.66 -3.68 0.88
C VAL A 37 6.34 -2.99 0.53
N GLY A 38 5.34 -3.76 0.10
CA GLY A 38 4.03 -3.21 -0.21
C GLY A 38 3.38 -2.58 1.01
N SER A 39 3.51 -3.23 2.17
CA SER A 39 3.03 -2.68 3.43
C SER A 39 3.70 -1.35 3.74
N PHE A 40 5.01 -1.27 3.57
CA PHE A 40 5.76 -0.04 3.80
C PHE A 40 5.29 1.08 2.88
N ILE A 41 5.10 0.77 1.59
CA ILE A 41 4.62 1.76 0.62
C ILE A 41 3.22 2.23 0.98
N TYR A 42 2.34 1.31 1.34
CA TYR A 42 0.97 1.67 1.71
C TYR A 42 0.95 2.62 2.92
N LYS A 43 1.69 2.28 3.97
CA LYS A 43 1.75 3.12 5.18
C LYS A 43 2.34 4.51 4.87
N SER A 44 3.34 4.55 4.00
CA SER A 44 3.95 5.82 3.60
C SER A 44 2.97 6.69 2.82
N LEU A 45 2.18 6.10 1.93
CA LEU A 45 1.13 6.82 1.20
C LEU A 45 0.07 7.38 2.15
N LYS A 46 -0.24 6.66 3.22
CA LYS A 46 -1.18 7.16 4.23
C LYS A 46 -0.61 8.35 4.98
N GLU A 47 0.71 8.39 5.20
CA GLU A 47 1.35 9.53 5.83
C GLU A 47 1.32 10.76 4.93
N LYS A 48 1.63 10.56 3.65
CA LYS A 48 1.65 11.64 2.67
C LYS A 48 1.42 11.05 1.28
N ASP A 49 0.36 11.47 0.63
CA ASP A 49 0.02 10.99 -0.72
C ASP A 49 0.86 11.72 -1.76
N ASP A 50 2.14 11.39 -1.78
CA ASP A 50 3.15 12.02 -2.63
C ASP A 50 4.15 10.94 -3.05
N ILE A 51 4.21 10.66 -4.34
CA ILE A 51 5.06 9.58 -4.86
C ILE A 51 6.53 9.81 -4.51
N GLU A 52 7.03 11.04 -4.66
CA GLU A 52 8.43 11.33 -4.36
C GLU A 52 8.76 11.12 -2.89
N TYR A 53 7.83 11.49 -2.02
CA TYR A 53 7.99 11.24 -0.58
C TYR A 53 8.15 9.75 -0.30
N VAL A 54 7.28 8.94 -0.90
CA VAL A 54 7.29 7.49 -0.69
C VAL A 54 8.56 6.87 -1.26
N VAL A 55 8.95 7.29 -2.47
CA VAL A 55 10.18 6.78 -3.11
C VAL A 55 11.40 7.07 -2.23
N ASN A 56 11.51 8.30 -1.74
CA ASN A 56 12.64 8.68 -0.90
C ASN A 56 12.67 7.91 0.42
N LYS A 57 11.51 7.68 1.02
CA LYS A 57 11.45 6.85 2.24
C LYS A 57 11.88 5.42 1.95
N LEU A 58 11.45 4.88 0.82
CA LEU A 58 11.78 3.50 0.45
C LEU A 58 13.27 3.33 0.21
N THR A 59 13.92 4.28 -0.46
CA THR A 59 15.37 4.20 -0.69
C THR A 59 16.15 4.16 0.62
N LYS A 60 15.70 4.90 1.63
CA LYS A 60 16.37 4.95 2.92
C LYS A 60 16.13 3.69 3.73
N GLU A 61 14.91 3.19 3.71
CA GLU A 61 14.55 2.01 4.52
C GLU A 61 15.23 0.75 4.02
N TYR A 62 15.28 0.57 2.69
CA TYR A 62 15.75 -0.69 2.10
C TYR A 62 17.08 -0.54 1.36
N GLN A 63 17.68 0.65 1.39
CA GLN A 63 18.98 0.92 0.77
C GLN A 63 19.03 0.48 -0.69
N VAL A 64 17.99 0.81 -1.43
CA VAL A 64 17.90 0.55 -2.87
C VAL A 64 18.05 1.85 -3.64
N SER A 65 18.37 1.74 -4.94
CA SER A 65 18.52 2.93 -5.77
C SER A 65 17.17 3.63 -5.97
N TYR A 66 17.25 4.91 -6.31
CA TYR A 66 16.05 5.69 -6.59
C TYR A 66 15.21 5.05 -7.72
N ASP A 67 15.88 4.61 -8.79
CA ASP A 67 15.16 4.03 -9.93
C ASP A 67 14.42 2.75 -9.56
N VAL A 68 15.05 1.88 -8.76
CA VAL A 68 14.40 0.66 -8.30
C VAL A 68 13.24 0.99 -7.38
N ALA A 69 13.43 1.90 -6.45
CA ALA A 69 12.37 2.30 -5.52
C ALA A 69 11.19 2.91 -6.26
N LYS A 70 11.46 3.78 -7.23
CA LYS A 70 10.40 4.44 -7.99
C LYS A 70 9.58 3.43 -8.79
N LYS A 71 10.26 2.46 -9.41
CA LYS A 71 9.55 1.41 -10.14
C LYS A 71 8.66 0.59 -9.20
N ASP A 72 9.17 0.21 -8.04
CA ASP A 72 8.41 -0.56 -7.07
C ASP A 72 7.19 0.22 -6.59
N VAL A 73 7.35 1.50 -6.29
CA VAL A 73 6.25 2.34 -5.83
C VAL A 73 5.17 2.47 -6.92
N ILE A 74 5.59 2.74 -8.16
CA ILE A 74 4.64 2.90 -9.26
C ILE A 74 3.91 1.58 -9.55
N ASP A 75 4.64 0.47 -9.57
CA ASP A 75 4.02 -0.84 -9.80
C ASP A 75 2.99 -1.16 -8.71
N PHE A 76 3.33 -0.85 -7.46
CA PHE A 76 2.42 -1.10 -6.34
C PHE A 76 1.18 -0.19 -6.43
N ILE A 77 1.37 1.07 -6.74
CA ILE A 77 0.24 2.00 -6.89
C ILE A 77 -0.69 1.53 -8.01
N ASN A 78 -0.12 1.05 -9.13
CA ASN A 78 -0.93 0.52 -10.22
C ASN A 78 -1.73 -0.70 -9.77
N GLU A 79 -1.16 -1.55 -8.93
CA GLU A 79 -1.88 -2.69 -8.38
C GLU A 79 -3.02 -2.22 -7.47
N LEU A 80 -2.76 -1.22 -6.64
CA LEU A 80 -3.81 -0.64 -5.79
C LEU A 80 -4.94 -0.05 -6.63
N LYS A 81 -4.61 0.58 -7.76
CA LYS A 81 -5.63 1.14 -8.66
C LYS A 81 -6.51 0.05 -9.24
N LYS A 82 -5.91 -1.06 -9.67
CA LYS A 82 -6.67 -2.20 -10.21
C LYS A 82 -7.67 -2.75 -9.21
N ARG A 83 -7.36 -2.65 -7.93
CA ARG A 83 -8.21 -3.19 -6.87
C ARG A 83 -9.14 -2.15 -6.27
N GLY A 84 -9.15 -0.92 -6.80
CA GLY A 84 -9.98 0.15 -6.26
C GLY A 84 -9.53 0.69 -4.92
N ILE A 85 -8.29 0.39 -4.52
CA ILE A 85 -7.75 0.84 -3.24
C ILE A 85 -7.16 2.24 -3.35
N TYR A 86 -6.66 2.60 -4.52
CA TYR A 86 -6.12 3.93 -4.82
C TYR A 86 -6.87 4.50 -6.00
N GLU A 87 -7.51 5.66 -5.78
CA GLU A 87 -8.36 6.28 -6.80
C GLU A 87 -8.01 7.75 -7.01
#